data_5ff23fc3d8db7baa0ebb1529021e2bfb
#
_entry.id   5ff23fc3d8db7baa0ebb1529021e2bfb
#
_cell.length_a   1.000
_cell.length_b   1.000
_cell.length_c   1.000
_cell.angle_alpha   90.00
_cell.angle_beta   90.00
_cell.angle_gamma   90.00
#
_symmetry.space_group_name_H-M   'P 1'
#
loop_
_entity.id
_entity.type
_entity.pdbx_description
1 polymer ?
#
loop_
_entity_poly.entity_id
_entity_poly.type
_entity_poly.pdbx_seq_one_letter_code
_entity_poly.pdbx_strand_id
1 'polypeptide(L)'
;MSASFSLNVDHPRVSRGSPWPLLLLILLLFARAALAGTTFTYISPESDKDPRQTYDRDLLQLALEKSRPEYGPYELVAAPPMNRDRIRLSVRQNRYPNLFAMDSWSNRLDFEQMHYVPFPIHLGLTSYRICFVNPERAKAVAQIRNREEARLFLHGQGKGWLDVEILRQAGFKVLERSEYEKLFLMVARGRIDLFCRGVGELQQEWKSHANLPGLTVDSHLLFYYPLPRVFFTHVSNREGLGRIRLGLERAWRDGSLEALWRQAFGPSIKAARLEQRLLIPLDNPYLKGIGFDYRRYFYNPATDRVGDARSHHTPP
;
A
#
# COMPACT_ATOMS: atom_id res chain seq x y z
N MET A 1 39.61 5.80 97.30
CA MET A 1 39.24 4.68 96.42
C MET A 1 38.19 5.15 95.45
N SER A 2 38.61 5.54 94.27
CA SER A 2 37.70 6.03 93.21
C SER A 2 37.79 5.02 92.03
N ALA A 3 36.64 4.41 91.77
CA ALA A 3 36.47 3.52 90.67
C ALA A 3 35.95 4.28 89.46
N SER A 4 36.73 4.35 88.41
CA SER A 4 36.30 4.94 87.13
C SER A 4 35.66 3.84 86.26
N PHE A 5 34.38 4.02 85.92
CA PHE A 5 33.64 3.20 84.97
C PHE A 5 33.75 3.83 83.57
N SER A 6 34.43 3.16 82.64
CA SER A 6 34.43 3.55 81.22
C SER A 6 33.37 2.76 80.46
N LEU A 7 32.38 3.47 79.91
CA LEU A 7 31.36 2.94 78.98
C LEU A 7 31.97 2.85 77.58
N ASN A 8 32.06 1.65 77.07
CA ASN A 8 32.43 1.38 75.66
C ASN A 8 31.18 1.44 74.79
N VAL A 9 31.07 2.44 73.96
CA VAL A 9 29.95 2.58 72.99
C VAL A 9 30.39 1.97 71.66
N ASP A 10 29.87 0.76 71.38
CA ASP A 10 30.04 0.11 70.07
C ASP A 10 29.17 0.84 69.03
N HIS A 11 29.82 1.46 68.06
CA HIS A 11 29.16 2.03 66.88
C HIS A 11 28.96 0.94 65.80
N PRO A 12 27.71 0.69 65.32
CA PRO A 12 27.52 -0.28 64.24
C PRO A 12 28.17 0.22 62.94
N ARG A 13 29.10 -0.57 62.38
CA ARG A 13 29.67 -0.34 61.06
C ARG A 13 28.57 -0.50 60.00
N VAL A 14 28.07 0.60 59.44
CA VAL A 14 27.25 0.58 58.25
C VAL A 14 28.10 0.12 57.07
N SER A 15 27.91 -1.11 56.62
CA SER A 15 28.54 -1.64 55.41
C SER A 15 27.99 -0.85 54.23
N ARG A 16 28.84 -0.04 53.58
CA ARG A 16 28.50 0.61 52.32
C ARG A 16 28.38 -0.48 51.27
N GLY A 17 27.15 -0.91 50.99
CA GLY A 17 26.84 -1.82 49.89
C GLY A 17 27.45 -1.32 48.58
N SER A 18 28.16 -2.17 47.86
CA SER A 18 28.80 -1.85 46.58
C SER A 18 27.71 -1.36 45.62
N PRO A 19 27.92 -0.22 44.90
CA PRO A 19 26.94 0.30 43.91
C PRO A 19 26.89 -0.54 42.63
N TRP A 20 27.73 -1.53 42.48
CA TRP A 20 27.84 -2.37 41.26
C TRP A 20 26.58 -3.12 40.87
N PRO A 21 25.77 -3.73 41.78
CA PRO A 21 24.54 -4.42 41.36
C PRO A 21 23.49 -3.46 40.83
N LEU A 22 23.42 -2.22 41.32
CA LEU A 22 22.50 -1.21 40.84
C LEU A 22 22.88 -0.72 39.43
N LEU A 23 24.19 -0.52 39.19
CA LEU A 23 24.74 -0.18 37.88
C LEU A 23 24.48 -1.26 36.83
N LEU A 24 24.68 -2.55 37.20
CA LEU A 24 24.38 -3.68 36.34
C LEU A 24 22.88 -3.79 35.98
N LEU A 25 22.02 -3.55 36.98
CA LEU A 25 20.55 -3.55 36.77
C LEU A 25 20.13 -2.44 35.82
N ILE A 26 20.69 -1.24 35.97
CA ILE A 26 20.47 -0.10 35.08
C ILE A 26 20.96 -0.38 33.66
N LEU A 27 22.17 -0.95 33.51
CA LEU A 27 22.71 -1.36 32.22
C LEU A 27 21.87 -2.45 31.53
N LEU A 28 21.32 -3.42 32.28
CA LEU A 28 20.41 -4.45 31.77
C LEU A 28 19.05 -3.88 31.36
N LEU A 29 18.55 -2.87 32.06
CA LEU A 29 17.33 -2.16 31.71
C LEU A 29 17.50 -1.33 30.42
N PHE A 30 18.63 -0.65 30.27
CA PHE A 30 18.98 0.07 29.04
C PHE A 30 19.25 -0.88 27.86
N ALA A 31 19.85 -2.03 28.06
CA ALA A 31 20.06 -3.05 27.04
C ALA A 31 18.74 -3.65 26.55
N ARG A 32 17.72 -3.81 27.41
CA ARG A 32 16.38 -4.25 27.00
C ARG A 32 15.59 -3.17 26.25
N ALA A 33 15.76 -1.89 26.59
CA ALA A 33 15.16 -0.79 25.86
C ALA A 33 15.75 -0.64 24.45
N ALA A 34 17.04 -0.94 24.26
CA ALA A 34 17.72 -0.92 22.97
C ALA A 34 17.30 -2.11 22.05
N LEU A 35 16.66 -3.14 22.59
CA LEU A 35 16.15 -4.30 21.84
C LEU A 35 14.66 -4.17 21.46
N ALA A 36 13.95 -3.18 22.00
CA ALA A 36 12.57 -2.93 21.63
C ALA A 36 12.52 -2.31 20.23
N GLY A 37 12.06 -3.09 19.25
CA GLY A 37 11.92 -2.63 17.87
C GLY A 37 10.85 -1.55 17.75
N THR A 38 11.03 -0.63 16.80
CA THR A 38 10.00 0.35 16.46
C THR A 38 8.77 -0.33 15.87
N THR A 39 7.59 -0.11 16.44
CA THR A 39 6.34 -0.67 15.91
C THR A 39 5.89 0.08 14.67
N PHE A 40 5.61 -0.67 13.61
CA PHE A 40 4.97 -0.20 12.37
C PHE A 40 3.62 -0.88 12.20
N THR A 41 2.66 -0.16 11.64
CA THR A 41 1.31 -0.68 11.43
C THR A 41 0.99 -0.74 9.94
N TYR A 42 0.39 -1.86 9.51
CA TYR A 42 -0.17 -2.02 8.15
C TYR A 42 -1.68 -2.21 8.21
N ILE A 43 -2.38 -2.08 7.07
CA ILE A 43 -3.83 -2.24 6.96
C ILE A 43 -4.18 -3.70 6.71
N SER A 44 -5.11 -4.25 7.52
CA SER A 44 -5.69 -5.58 7.27
C SER A 44 -6.67 -5.58 6.09
N PRO A 45 -6.86 -6.73 5.41
CA PRO A 45 -7.90 -6.91 4.41
C PRO A 45 -9.30 -6.56 4.95
N GLU A 46 -10.20 -6.05 4.09
CA GLU A 46 -11.59 -5.75 4.47
C GLU A 46 -12.43 -7.03 4.70
N SER A 47 -12.04 -8.14 4.07
CA SER A 47 -12.65 -9.47 4.23
C SER A 47 -11.63 -10.56 3.94
N ASP A 48 -11.95 -11.82 4.27
CA ASP A 48 -11.12 -12.99 3.94
C ASP A 48 -10.96 -13.20 2.42
N LYS A 49 -11.83 -12.58 1.62
CA LYS A 49 -11.79 -12.62 0.15
C LYS A 49 -11.04 -11.44 -0.48
N ASP A 50 -10.57 -10.50 0.34
CA ASP A 50 -9.87 -9.30 -0.13
C ASP A 50 -8.35 -9.52 -0.23
N PRO A 51 -7.80 -9.74 -1.43
CA PRO A 51 -6.37 -10.03 -1.61
C PRO A 51 -5.50 -8.77 -1.68
N ARG A 52 -6.09 -7.57 -1.68
CA ARG A 52 -5.43 -6.31 -2.04
C ARG A 52 -4.30 -5.90 -1.10
N GLN A 53 -4.33 -6.33 0.16
CA GLN A 53 -3.41 -5.86 1.20
C GLN A 53 -2.15 -6.74 1.35
N THR A 54 -2.14 -7.94 0.76
CA THR A 54 -1.03 -8.90 0.95
C THR A 54 0.29 -8.36 0.39
N TYR A 55 0.28 -7.90 -0.86
CA TYR A 55 1.48 -7.33 -1.48
C TYR A 55 1.97 -6.07 -0.76
N ASP A 56 1.05 -5.18 -0.35
CA ASP A 56 1.41 -3.93 0.33
C ASP A 56 2.08 -4.20 1.68
N ARG A 57 1.59 -5.19 2.44
CA ARG A 57 2.21 -5.66 3.68
C ARG A 57 3.61 -6.23 3.41
N ASP A 58 3.75 -7.13 2.45
CA ASP A 58 5.00 -7.80 2.13
C ASP A 58 6.06 -6.81 1.62
N LEU A 59 5.64 -5.81 0.85
CA LEU A 59 6.51 -4.72 0.39
C LEU A 59 6.94 -3.80 1.55
N LEU A 60 6.01 -3.48 2.47
CA LEU A 60 6.34 -2.71 3.67
C LEU A 60 7.36 -3.46 4.53
N GLN A 61 7.17 -4.77 4.71
CA GLN A 61 8.11 -5.63 5.42
C GLN A 61 9.48 -5.67 4.72
N LEU A 62 9.52 -5.83 3.40
CA LEU A 62 10.76 -5.80 2.62
C LEU A 62 11.50 -4.46 2.82
N ALA A 63 10.80 -3.35 2.78
CA ALA A 63 11.40 -2.02 3.01
C ALA A 63 11.97 -1.89 4.43
N LEU A 64 11.27 -2.39 5.44
CA LEU A 64 11.73 -2.42 6.83
C LEU A 64 12.98 -3.29 7.02
N GLU A 65 13.03 -4.46 6.38
CA GLU A 65 14.21 -5.33 6.40
C GLU A 65 15.43 -4.69 5.70
N LYS A 66 15.22 -4.10 4.52
CA LYS A 66 16.29 -3.43 3.76
C LYS A 66 16.87 -2.20 4.47
N SER A 67 16.12 -1.59 5.38
CA SER A 67 16.54 -0.43 6.18
C SER A 67 16.99 -0.79 7.60
N ARG A 68 16.92 -2.06 7.98
CA ARG A 68 17.25 -2.55 9.32
C ARG A 68 18.68 -2.23 9.80
N PRO A 69 19.72 -2.25 8.93
CA PRO A 69 21.07 -1.90 9.36
C PRO A 69 21.20 -0.50 9.97
N GLU A 70 20.44 0.49 9.47
CA GLU A 70 20.50 1.89 9.92
C GLU A 70 19.49 2.20 11.02
N TYR A 71 18.28 1.59 10.94
CA TYR A 71 17.16 1.95 11.79
C TYR A 71 16.88 0.91 12.91
N GLY A 72 17.63 -0.20 12.92
CA GLY A 72 17.49 -1.23 13.94
C GLY A 72 16.24 -2.12 13.76
N PRO A 73 15.92 -2.92 14.80
CA PRO A 73 14.79 -3.86 14.76
C PRO A 73 13.45 -3.15 14.66
N TYR A 74 12.42 -3.89 14.22
CA TYR A 74 11.05 -3.41 14.13
C TYR A 74 10.06 -4.51 14.48
N GLU A 75 8.84 -4.10 14.79
CA GLU A 75 7.67 -4.95 14.88
C GLU A 75 6.64 -4.48 13.84
N LEU A 76 6.03 -5.41 13.10
CA LEU A 76 5.00 -5.10 12.11
C LEU A 76 3.65 -5.66 12.58
N VAL A 77 2.70 -4.77 12.90
CA VAL A 77 1.39 -5.13 13.47
C VAL A 77 0.25 -4.75 12.53
N ALA A 78 -0.85 -5.49 12.63
CA ALA A 78 -2.03 -5.26 11.81
C ALA A 78 -2.97 -4.23 12.46
N ALA A 79 -3.41 -3.22 11.70
CA ALA A 79 -4.59 -2.44 12.07
C ALA A 79 -5.88 -3.21 11.73
N PRO A 80 -7.01 -2.92 12.39
CA PRO A 80 -8.30 -3.52 12.04
C PRO A 80 -8.70 -3.26 10.58
N PRO A 81 -9.55 -4.11 9.98
CA PRO A 81 -10.10 -3.88 8.64
C PRO A 81 -10.82 -2.54 8.54
N MET A 82 -10.55 -1.80 7.48
CA MET A 82 -11.09 -0.45 7.25
C MET A 82 -11.32 -0.18 5.77
N ASN A 83 -12.42 0.49 5.45
CA ASN A 83 -12.60 1.07 4.11
C ASN A 83 -11.69 2.29 3.88
N ARG A 84 -11.59 2.75 2.65
CA ARG A 84 -10.65 3.82 2.24
C ARG A 84 -10.80 5.11 3.05
N ASP A 85 -12.02 5.56 3.32
CA ASP A 85 -12.24 6.80 4.06
C ASP A 85 -11.77 6.69 5.52
N ARG A 86 -12.00 5.53 6.15
CA ARG A 86 -11.52 5.25 7.52
C ARG A 86 -10.01 5.11 7.59
N ILE A 87 -9.38 4.54 6.55
CA ILE A 87 -7.91 4.48 6.44
C ILE A 87 -7.33 5.90 6.41
N ARG A 88 -7.82 6.77 5.52
CA ARG A 88 -7.37 8.17 5.44
C ARG A 88 -7.55 8.92 6.75
N LEU A 89 -8.71 8.74 7.40
CA LEU A 89 -8.97 9.34 8.70
C LEU A 89 -7.98 8.83 9.76
N SER A 90 -7.69 7.53 9.79
CA SER A 90 -6.74 6.94 10.75
C SER A 90 -5.32 7.45 10.55
N VAL A 91 -4.88 7.63 9.30
CA VAL A 91 -3.59 8.25 8.98
C VAL A 91 -3.55 9.70 9.48
N ARG A 92 -4.54 10.52 9.11
CA ARG A 92 -4.62 11.93 9.53
C ARG A 92 -4.65 12.13 11.05
N GLN A 93 -5.30 11.22 11.77
CA GLN A 93 -5.40 11.27 13.22
C GLN A 93 -4.24 10.59 13.95
N ASN A 94 -3.25 10.06 13.22
CA ASN A 94 -2.14 9.28 13.79
C ASN A 94 -2.62 8.20 14.77
N ARG A 95 -3.70 7.49 14.39
CA ARG A 95 -4.43 6.58 15.29
C ARG A 95 -3.62 5.34 15.69
N TYR A 96 -2.73 4.89 14.83
CA TYR A 96 -1.91 3.70 15.03
C TYR A 96 -0.43 4.04 14.89
N PRO A 97 0.47 3.41 15.68
CA PRO A 97 1.89 3.68 15.64
C PRO A 97 2.46 3.48 14.24
N ASN A 98 3.12 4.50 13.70
CA ASN A 98 3.77 4.46 12.38
C ASN A 98 2.93 3.75 11.31
N LEU A 99 1.65 4.11 11.20
CA LEU A 99 0.75 3.56 10.20
C LEU A 99 1.22 3.95 8.80
N PHE A 100 1.52 2.94 7.98
CA PHE A 100 1.71 3.09 6.55
C PHE A 100 0.54 2.46 5.80
N ALA A 101 -0.17 3.29 5.07
CA ALA A 101 -1.32 2.86 4.27
C ALA A 101 -1.09 3.18 2.80
N MET A 102 -1.45 2.26 1.91
CA MET A 102 -1.39 2.47 0.48
C MET A 102 -2.61 3.25 0.00
N ASP A 103 -2.37 4.28 -0.82
CA ASP A 103 -3.43 4.96 -1.57
C ASP A 103 -2.93 5.45 -2.94
N SER A 104 -3.86 5.82 -3.82
CA SER A 104 -3.54 6.54 -5.05
C SER A 104 -3.13 7.97 -4.72
N TRP A 105 -1.98 8.39 -5.22
CA TRP A 105 -1.58 9.78 -5.05
C TRP A 105 -2.54 10.72 -5.80
N SER A 106 -2.92 11.80 -5.15
CA SER A 106 -3.80 12.83 -5.71
C SER A 106 -3.50 14.17 -5.03
N ASN A 107 -3.53 15.26 -5.77
CA ASN A 107 -3.43 16.62 -5.23
C ASN A 107 -4.63 17.05 -4.37
N ARG A 108 -5.63 16.18 -4.20
CA ARG A 108 -6.78 16.38 -3.30
C ARG A 108 -6.57 15.76 -1.92
N LEU A 109 -5.44 15.07 -1.69
CA LEU A 109 -5.12 14.51 -0.38
C LEU A 109 -4.67 15.63 0.58
N ASP A 110 -4.93 15.40 1.86
CA ASP A 110 -4.60 16.35 2.93
C ASP A 110 -3.10 16.24 3.28
N PHE A 111 -2.27 16.97 2.55
CA PHE A 111 -0.82 17.00 2.77
C PHE A 111 -0.39 17.85 3.99
N GLU A 112 -1.31 18.55 4.65
CA GLU A 112 -1.03 19.20 5.93
C GLU A 112 -0.93 18.16 7.05
N GLN A 113 -1.70 17.07 6.96
CA GLN A 113 -1.74 16.02 7.96
C GLN A 113 -1.06 14.71 7.52
N MET A 114 -0.73 14.55 6.23
CA MET A 114 -0.17 13.32 5.68
C MET A 114 1.06 13.59 4.83
N HIS A 115 2.07 12.73 4.99
CA HIS A 115 3.18 12.59 4.06
C HIS A 115 3.08 11.31 3.26
N TYR A 116 3.78 11.25 2.14
CA TYR A 116 3.88 10.06 1.31
C TYR A 116 5.33 9.72 0.99
N VAL A 117 5.59 8.43 0.77
CA VAL A 117 6.87 7.98 0.24
C VAL A 117 6.87 8.23 -1.26
N PRO A 118 7.82 9.01 -1.83
CA PRO A 118 7.85 9.35 -3.25
C PRO A 118 8.35 8.18 -4.12
N PHE A 119 7.61 7.07 -4.06
CA PHE A 119 7.90 5.83 -4.78
C PHE A 119 6.58 5.14 -5.18
N PRO A 120 6.37 4.77 -6.48
CA PRO A 120 5.13 4.14 -6.92
C PRO A 120 5.16 2.63 -6.64
N ILE A 121 4.68 2.21 -5.49
CA ILE A 121 4.83 0.85 -4.94
C ILE A 121 4.25 -0.28 -5.82
N HIS A 122 3.27 0.00 -6.68
CA HIS A 122 2.71 -0.98 -7.64
C HIS A 122 3.33 -0.88 -9.03
N LEU A 123 4.41 -0.12 -9.19
CA LEU A 123 5.17 0.06 -10.44
C LEU A 123 4.26 0.37 -11.66
N GLY A 124 3.22 1.17 -11.45
CA GLY A 124 2.29 1.60 -12.48
C GLY A 124 1.27 0.56 -12.95
N LEU A 125 1.32 -0.68 -12.48
CA LEU A 125 0.41 -1.74 -12.93
C LEU A 125 -1.06 -1.41 -12.68
N THR A 126 -1.36 -0.72 -11.58
CA THR A 126 -2.72 -0.27 -11.24
C THR A 126 -3.30 0.71 -12.27
N SER A 127 -2.47 1.32 -13.12
CA SER A 127 -2.92 2.21 -14.19
C SER A 127 -3.66 1.47 -15.31
N TYR A 128 -3.45 0.18 -15.47
CA TYR A 128 -4.10 -0.69 -16.44
C TYR A 128 -5.32 -1.33 -15.80
N ARG A 129 -6.51 -1.10 -16.38
CA ARG A 129 -7.80 -1.52 -15.82
C ARG A 129 -8.54 -2.46 -16.75
N ILE A 130 -8.89 -3.64 -16.26
CA ILE A 130 -9.76 -4.63 -16.92
C ILE A 130 -11.04 -4.77 -16.11
N CYS A 131 -12.16 -5.04 -16.79
CA CYS A 131 -13.45 -4.98 -16.17
C CYS A 131 -14.06 -6.36 -15.93
N PHE A 132 -14.75 -6.51 -14.81
CA PHE A 132 -15.77 -7.52 -14.64
C PHE A 132 -17.05 -7.07 -15.35
N VAL A 133 -17.73 -8.01 -15.99
CA VAL A 133 -18.97 -7.78 -16.75
C VAL A 133 -19.95 -8.92 -16.50
N ASN A 134 -21.23 -8.68 -16.75
CA ASN A 134 -22.20 -9.76 -16.87
C ASN A 134 -22.05 -10.43 -18.25
N PRO A 135 -22.07 -11.77 -18.39
CA PRO A 135 -21.97 -12.48 -19.67
C PRO A 135 -22.96 -12.00 -20.73
N GLU A 136 -24.19 -11.62 -20.34
CA GLU A 136 -25.19 -11.08 -21.26
C GLU A 136 -24.78 -9.72 -21.83
N ARG A 137 -24.03 -8.91 -21.06
CA ARG A 137 -23.49 -7.62 -21.48
C ARG A 137 -22.17 -7.75 -22.26
N ALA A 138 -21.44 -8.85 -22.10
CA ALA A 138 -20.13 -9.06 -22.72
C ALA A 138 -20.16 -8.89 -24.25
N LYS A 139 -21.23 -9.32 -24.93
CA LYS A 139 -21.39 -9.13 -26.37
C LYS A 139 -21.46 -7.65 -26.77
N ALA A 140 -22.19 -6.84 -26.01
CA ALA A 140 -22.28 -5.39 -26.25
C ALA A 140 -20.95 -4.69 -25.94
N VAL A 141 -20.27 -5.10 -24.87
CA VAL A 141 -18.94 -4.59 -24.51
C VAL A 141 -17.91 -4.90 -25.59
N ALA A 142 -17.94 -6.09 -26.20
CA ALA A 142 -17.05 -6.50 -27.29
C ALA A 142 -17.25 -5.69 -28.59
N GLN A 143 -18.33 -4.93 -28.72
CA GLN A 143 -18.59 -4.05 -29.88
C GLN A 143 -18.06 -2.64 -29.70
N ILE A 144 -17.59 -2.28 -28.51
CA ILE A 144 -17.02 -0.96 -28.22
C ILE A 144 -15.74 -0.77 -29.04
N ARG A 145 -15.63 0.36 -29.76
CA ARG A 145 -14.51 0.69 -30.64
C ARG A 145 -13.70 1.90 -30.18
N ASN A 146 -14.30 2.71 -29.30
CA ASN A 146 -13.69 3.96 -28.85
C ASN A 146 -14.22 4.39 -27.47
N ARG A 147 -13.67 5.48 -26.95
CA ARG A 147 -14.04 6.03 -25.64
C ARG A 147 -15.48 6.52 -25.58
N GLU A 148 -15.98 7.10 -26.65
CA GLU A 148 -17.33 7.66 -26.76
C GLU A 148 -18.38 6.56 -26.60
N GLU A 149 -18.18 5.42 -27.25
CA GLU A 149 -19.04 4.25 -27.12
C GLU A 149 -18.93 3.63 -25.71
N ALA A 150 -17.72 3.58 -25.13
CA ALA A 150 -17.52 3.09 -23.77
C ALA A 150 -18.26 3.94 -22.70
N ARG A 151 -18.45 5.25 -22.93
CA ARG A 151 -19.17 6.15 -22.02
C ARG A 151 -20.66 5.83 -21.87
N LEU A 152 -21.23 5.05 -22.79
CA LEU A 152 -22.63 4.62 -22.72
C LEU A 152 -22.86 3.60 -21.60
N PHE A 153 -21.81 2.94 -21.12
CA PHE A 153 -21.86 1.90 -20.10
C PHE A 153 -21.71 2.49 -18.70
N LEU A 154 -22.48 1.97 -17.75
CA LEU A 154 -22.44 2.37 -16.35
C LEU A 154 -21.30 1.67 -15.61
N HIS A 155 -20.37 2.44 -15.09
CA HIS A 155 -19.28 1.94 -14.26
C HIS A 155 -19.68 1.86 -12.79
N GLY A 156 -19.34 0.75 -12.11
CA GLY A 156 -19.34 0.67 -10.65
C GLY A 156 -17.95 0.93 -10.09
N GLN A 157 -17.86 1.68 -8.98
CA GLN A 157 -16.60 1.95 -8.29
C GLN A 157 -16.81 2.05 -6.77
N GLY A 158 -15.74 1.78 -6.01
CA GLY A 158 -15.76 1.95 -4.57
C GLY A 158 -15.84 3.44 -4.19
N LYS A 159 -16.63 3.74 -3.16
CA LYS A 159 -16.74 5.10 -2.65
C LYS A 159 -15.37 5.61 -2.17
N GLY A 160 -15.02 6.83 -2.53
CA GLY A 160 -13.75 7.45 -2.18
C GLY A 160 -12.55 6.98 -3.02
N TRP A 161 -12.73 6.11 -4.02
CA TRP A 161 -11.66 5.76 -4.95
C TRP A 161 -11.43 6.89 -5.95
N LEU A 162 -10.16 7.18 -6.24
CA LEU A 162 -9.80 8.22 -7.21
C LEU A 162 -10.33 7.92 -8.61
N ASP A 163 -10.52 6.65 -8.92
CA ASP A 163 -11.12 6.16 -10.16
C ASP A 163 -12.47 6.81 -10.46
N VAL A 164 -13.30 7.05 -9.44
CA VAL A 164 -14.59 7.73 -9.56
C VAL A 164 -14.43 9.10 -10.23
N GLU A 165 -13.50 9.88 -9.68
CA GLU A 165 -13.24 11.23 -10.14
C GLU A 165 -12.64 11.26 -11.55
N ILE A 166 -11.68 10.36 -11.83
CA ILE A 166 -11.03 10.23 -13.15
C ILE A 166 -12.07 9.86 -14.20
N LEU A 167 -12.89 8.85 -13.93
CA LEU A 167 -13.92 8.40 -14.87
C LEU A 167 -14.98 9.47 -15.11
N ARG A 168 -15.47 10.14 -14.06
CA ARG A 168 -16.45 11.25 -14.21
C ARG A 168 -15.87 12.40 -15.00
N GLN A 169 -14.62 12.80 -14.71
CA GLN A 169 -13.94 13.85 -15.47
C GLN A 169 -13.77 13.48 -16.96
N ALA A 170 -13.59 12.19 -17.25
CA ALA A 170 -13.55 11.68 -18.61
C ALA A 170 -14.94 11.48 -19.25
N GLY A 171 -16.03 11.84 -18.58
CA GLY A 171 -17.41 11.81 -19.08
C GLY A 171 -18.13 10.47 -18.92
N PHE A 172 -17.62 9.56 -18.10
CA PHE A 172 -18.27 8.27 -17.81
C PHE A 172 -19.34 8.41 -16.72
N LYS A 173 -20.39 7.59 -16.81
CA LYS A 173 -21.38 7.41 -15.73
C LYS A 173 -20.81 6.49 -14.67
N VAL A 174 -20.77 6.94 -13.41
CA VAL A 174 -20.18 6.16 -12.29
C VAL A 174 -21.16 6.08 -11.13
N LEU A 175 -21.45 4.85 -10.71
CA LEU A 175 -22.20 4.52 -9.51
C LEU A 175 -21.22 4.07 -8.42
N GLU A 176 -21.30 4.70 -7.23
CA GLU A 176 -20.44 4.40 -6.10
C GLU A 176 -21.10 3.48 -5.08
N ARG A 177 -20.31 2.61 -4.44
CA ARG A 177 -20.72 1.79 -3.29
C ARG A 177 -19.62 1.77 -2.24
N SER A 178 -20.03 1.80 -0.98
CA SER A 178 -19.12 1.71 0.17
C SER A 178 -18.65 0.28 0.41
N GLU A 179 -19.50 -0.70 0.09
CA GLU A 179 -19.22 -2.10 0.30
C GLU A 179 -18.64 -2.74 -0.95
N TYR A 180 -17.37 -3.09 -0.84
CA TYR A 180 -16.58 -3.66 -1.93
C TYR A 180 -17.24 -4.91 -2.56
N GLU A 181 -17.66 -5.88 -1.74
CA GLU A 181 -18.27 -7.13 -2.19
C GLU A 181 -19.57 -6.92 -2.98
N LYS A 182 -20.33 -5.86 -2.67
CA LYS A 182 -21.57 -5.56 -3.38
C LYS A 182 -21.35 -5.16 -4.83
N LEU A 183 -20.19 -4.65 -5.19
CA LEU A 183 -19.87 -4.28 -6.58
C LEU A 183 -19.87 -5.52 -7.50
N PHE A 184 -19.28 -6.63 -7.05
CA PHE A 184 -19.32 -7.89 -7.81
C PHE A 184 -20.75 -8.40 -8.00
N LEU A 185 -21.56 -8.37 -6.93
CA LEU A 185 -22.98 -8.76 -7.02
C LEU A 185 -23.79 -7.86 -7.97
N MET A 186 -23.47 -6.56 -8.02
CA MET A 186 -24.16 -5.63 -8.89
C MET A 186 -23.84 -5.84 -10.37
N VAL A 187 -22.56 -6.13 -10.70
CA VAL A 187 -22.18 -6.55 -12.06
C VAL A 187 -22.85 -7.85 -12.43
N ALA A 188 -22.74 -8.86 -11.59
CA ALA A 188 -23.33 -10.18 -11.83
C ALA A 188 -24.85 -10.14 -12.08
N ARG A 189 -25.54 -9.17 -11.47
CA ARG A 189 -26.99 -8.93 -11.64
C ARG A 189 -27.34 -7.89 -12.73
N GLY A 190 -26.36 -7.42 -13.50
CA GLY A 190 -26.57 -6.43 -14.55
C GLY A 190 -27.03 -5.05 -14.07
N ARG A 191 -26.83 -4.72 -12.77
CA ARG A 191 -27.17 -3.39 -12.19
C ARG A 191 -26.13 -2.31 -12.49
N ILE A 192 -24.91 -2.70 -12.80
CA ILE A 192 -23.83 -1.93 -13.39
C ILE A 192 -23.26 -2.74 -14.55
N ASP A 193 -22.78 -2.08 -15.59
CA ASP A 193 -22.28 -2.75 -16.79
C ASP A 193 -20.82 -3.19 -16.64
N LEU A 194 -19.98 -2.32 -16.04
CA LEU A 194 -18.55 -2.48 -15.94
C LEU A 194 -18.08 -2.22 -14.49
N PHE A 195 -17.31 -3.16 -13.93
CA PHE A 195 -16.55 -2.95 -12.70
C PHE A 195 -15.07 -3.19 -12.98
N CYS A 196 -14.34 -2.10 -13.28
CA CYS A 196 -12.97 -2.19 -13.75
C CYS A 196 -11.98 -2.15 -12.59
N ARG A 197 -11.03 -3.11 -12.62
CA ARG A 197 -10.04 -3.33 -11.58
C ARG A 197 -8.61 -3.22 -12.13
N GLY A 198 -7.66 -2.93 -11.28
CA GLY A 198 -6.26 -2.99 -11.64
C GLY A 198 -5.85 -4.39 -12.07
N VAL A 199 -5.02 -4.50 -13.10
CA VAL A 199 -4.56 -5.80 -13.61
C VAL A 199 -3.96 -6.66 -12.51
N GLY A 200 -3.22 -6.07 -11.56
CA GLY A 200 -2.64 -6.81 -10.44
C GLY A 200 -3.67 -7.41 -9.47
N GLU A 201 -4.87 -6.82 -9.41
CA GLU A 201 -5.97 -7.26 -8.52
C GLU A 201 -6.83 -8.34 -9.18
N LEU A 202 -6.95 -8.29 -10.51
CA LEU A 202 -7.97 -9.00 -11.29
C LEU A 202 -8.01 -10.51 -11.08
N GLN A 203 -6.86 -11.19 -11.12
CA GLN A 203 -6.82 -12.65 -11.08
C GLN A 203 -7.25 -13.20 -9.71
N GLN A 204 -6.83 -12.56 -8.64
CA GLN A 204 -7.19 -12.99 -7.29
C GLN A 204 -8.67 -12.68 -7.00
N GLU A 205 -9.14 -11.50 -7.41
CA GLU A 205 -10.54 -11.13 -7.32
C GLU A 205 -11.43 -12.09 -8.13
N TRP A 206 -11.00 -12.46 -9.35
CA TRP A 206 -11.68 -13.47 -10.15
C TRP A 206 -11.76 -14.83 -9.43
N LYS A 207 -10.65 -15.33 -8.89
CA LYS A 207 -10.62 -16.60 -8.15
C LYS A 207 -11.57 -16.56 -6.94
N SER A 208 -11.62 -15.47 -6.21
CA SER A 208 -12.49 -15.31 -5.04
C SER A 208 -13.98 -15.25 -5.40
N HIS A 209 -14.31 -14.85 -6.64
CA HIS A 209 -15.69 -14.65 -7.09
C HIS A 209 -16.10 -15.54 -8.29
N ALA A 210 -15.25 -16.50 -8.70
CA ALA A 210 -15.50 -17.36 -9.87
C ALA A 210 -16.81 -18.15 -9.79
N ASN A 211 -17.26 -18.46 -8.57
CA ASN A 211 -18.52 -19.18 -8.33
C ASN A 211 -19.75 -18.25 -8.29
N LEU A 212 -19.60 -16.95 -8.52
CA LEU A 212 -20.71 -16.00 -8.56
C LEU A 212 -21.41 -16.09 -9.94
N PRO A 213 -22.64 -16.61 -10.03
CA PRO A 213 -23.35 -16.69 -11.30
C PRO A 213 -23.56 -15.30 -11.90
N GLY A 214 -23.38 -15.17 -13.20
CA GLY A 214 -23.55 -13.90 -13.91
C GLY A 214 -22.34 -12.94 -13.81
N LEU A 215 -21.18 -13.42 -13.34
CA LEU A 215 -19.93 -12.69 -13.36
C LEU A 215 -18.94 -13.31 -14.35
N THR A 216 -18.28 -12.47 -15.15
CA THR A 216 -17.13 -12.88 -15.98
C THR A 216 -16.15 -11.71 -16.11
N VAL A 217 -14.97 -12.00 -16.65
CA VAL A 217 -13.98 -10.97 -16.98
C VAL A 217 -14.12 -10.60 -18.44
N ASP A 218 -14.21 -9.31 -18.72
CA ASP A 218 -14.16 -8.79 -20.09
C ASP A 218 -12.82 -9.13 -20.75
N SER A 219 -12.85 -9.52 -22.03
CA SER A 219 -11.66 -9.85 -22.81
C SER A 219 -11.27 -8.77 -23.81
N HIS A 220 -12.05 -7.69 -23.95
CA HIS A 220 -11.93 -6.71 -25.03
C HIS A 220 -11.32 -5.38 -24.60
N LEU A 221 -11.77 -4.80 -23.48
CA LEU A 221 -11.38 -3.45 -23.05
C LEU A 221 -10.14 -3.43 -22.18
N LEU A 222 -9.36 -2.36 -22.32
CA LEU A 222 -8.29 -1.98 -21.42
C LEU A 222 -8.33 -0.46 -21.19
N PHE A 223 -8.82 -0.02 -20.05
CA PHE A 223 -8.70 1.38 -19.67
C PHE A 223 -7.31 1.65 -19.11
N TYR A 224 -6.73 2.79 -19.48
CA TYR A 224 -5.44 3.22 -18.96
C TYR A 224 -5.53 4.67 -18.48
N TYR A 225 -5.13 4.91 -17.26
CA TYR A 225 -4.85 6.24 -16.71
C TYR A 225 -3.74 6.14 -15.66
N PRO A 226 -2.73 7.04 -15.69
CA PRO A 226 -1.66 6.99 -14.70
C PRO A 226 -2.23 7.05 -13.29
N LEU A 227 -1.94 6.03 -12.45
CA LEU A 227 -2.45 5.92 -11.09
C LEU A 227 -1.34 5.44 -10.14
N PRO A 228 -0.35 6.29 -9.84
CA PRO A 228 0.70 5.92 -8.91
C PRO A 228 0.14 5.66 -7.52
N ARG A 229 0.36 4.43 -7.03
CA ARG A 229 0.08 4.04 -5.65
C ARG A 229 1.32 4.28 -4.81
N VAL A 230 1.16 4.92 -3.66
CA VAL A 230 2.25 5.23 -2.74
C VAL A 230 1.85 4.88 -1.30
N PHE A 231 2.84 4.72 -0.42
CA PHE A 231 2.57 4.66 1.00
C PHE A 231 2.39 6.05 1.58
N PHE A 232 1.31 6.22 2.35
CA PHE A 232 1.01 7.40 3.15
C PHE A 232 1.19 7.11 4.63
N THR A 233 1.59 8.14 5.37
CA THR A 233 1.71 8.11 6.83
C THR A 233 1.38 9.49 7.39
N HIS A 234 1.19 9.60 8.71
CA HIS A 234 0.97 10.88 9.37
C HIS A 234 2.21 11.80 9.26
N VAL A 235 1.99 13.10 9.17
CA VAL A 235 3.04 14.13 9.02
C VAL A 235 4.13 14.09 10.10
N SER A 236 3.79 13.65 11.31
CA SER A 236 4.76 13.51 12.42
C SER A 236 5.69 12.31 12.29
N ASN A 237 5.36 11.32 11.43
CA ASN A 237 6.14 10.09 11.28
C ASN A 237 7.30 10.27 10.29
N ARG A 238 8.18 11.25 10.56
CA ARG A 238 9.29 11.59 9.66
C ARG A 238 10.37 10.52 9.60
N GLU A 239 10.70 9.94 10.75
CA GLU A 239 11.70 8.86 10.82
C GLU A 239 11.23 7.62 10.09
N GLY A 240 9.98 7.17 10.33
CA GLY A 240 9.37 6.07 9.63
C GLY A 240 9.31 6.30 8.11
N LEU A 241 8.98 7.54 7.68
CA LEU A 241 8.98 7.92 6.26
C LEU A 241 10.38 7.76 5.64
N GLY A 242 11.43 8.24 6.30
CA GLY A 242 12.83 8.11 5.87
C GLY A 242 13.25 6.64 5.77
N ARG A 243 12.88 5.86 6.79
CA ARG A 243 13.15 4.41 6.86
C ARG A 243 12.54 3.65 5.68
N ILE A 244 11.23 3.83 5.44
CA ILE A 244 10.54 3.14 4.34
C ILE A 244 11.06 3.59 2.99
N ARG A 245 11.32 4.89 2.80
CA ARG A 245 11.93 5.40 1.57
C ARG A 245 13.27 4.73 1.28
N LEU A 246 14.20 4.72 2.25
CA LEU A 246 15.51 4.08 2.11
C LEU A 246 15.37 2.60 1.75
N GLY A 247 14.47 1.89 2.43
CA GLY A 247 14.22 0.48 2.19
C GLY A 247 13.71 0.18 0.79
N LEU A 248 12.73 0.98 0.29
CA LEU A 248 12.21 0.84 -1.07
C LEU A 248 13.27 1.16 -2.14
N GLU A 249 14.08 2.21 -1.94
CA GLU A 249 15.17 2.57 -2.85
C GLU A 249 16.24 1.47 -2.93
N ARG A 250 16.56 0.80 -1.82
CA ARG A 250 17.47 -0.35 -1.78
C ARG A 250 16.89 -1.57 -2.48
N ALA A 251 15.64 -1.90 -2.14
CA ALA A 251 14.95 -3.03 -2.74
C ALA A 251 14.75 -2.86 -4.26
N TRP A 252 14.59 -1.61 -4.73
CA TRP A 252 14.57 -1.29 -6.15
C TRP A 252 15.94 -1.51 -6.81
N ARG A 253 17.01 -1.00 -6.19
CA ARG A 253 18.37 -1.10 -6.73
C ARG A 253 18.89 -2.53 -6.82
N ASP A 254 18.62 -3.35 -5.82
CA ASP A 254 19.07 -4.76 -5.80
C ASP A 254 18.12 -5.73 -6.52
N GLY A 255 16.98 -5.25 -7.02
CA GLY A 255 16.00 -6.03 -7.76
C GLY A 255 15.01 -6.83 -6.90
N SER A 256 15.16 -6.83 -5.57
CA SER A 256 14.26 -7.59 -4.69
C SER A 256 12.81 -7.07 -4.68
N LEU A 257 12.62 -5.76 -4.90
CA LEU A 257 11.28 -5.18 -5.08
C LEU A 257 10.62 -5.69 -6.36
N GLU A 258 11.34 -5.68 -7.50
CA GLU A 258 10.80 -6.21 -8.75
C GLU A 258 10.51 -7.70 -8.66
N ALA A 259 11.36 -8.47 -7.99
CA ALA A 259 11.13 -9.90 -7.76
C ALA A 259 9.84 -10.14 -6.97
N LEU A 260 9.63 -9.42 -5.85
CA LEU A 260 8.40 -9.49 -5.07
C LEU A 260 7.16 -9.07 -5.90
N TRP A 261 7.29 -8.00 -6.67
CA TRP A 261 6.23 -7.50 -7.56
C TRP A 261 5.86 -8.52 -8.63
N ARG A 262 6.85 -9.15 -9.30
CA ARG A 262 6.61 -10.19 -10.30
C ARG A 262 6.01 -11.46 -9.68
N GLN A 263 6.42 -11.83 -8.49
CA GLN A 263 5.81 -12.94 -7.76
C GLN A 263 4.32 -12.67 -7.47
N ALA A 264 3.98 -11.45 -7.03
CA ALA A 264 2.61 -11.09 -6.69
C ALA A 264 1.72 -10.92 -7.93
N PHE A 265 2.22 -10.28 -8.98
CA PHE A 265 1.39 -9.80 -10.10
C PHE A 265 1.67 -10.50 -11.44
N GLY A 266 2.77 -11.22 -11.59
CA GLY A 266 3.13 -11.91 -12.83
C GLY A 266 2.02 -12.81 -13.39
N PRO A 267 1.37 -13.66 -12.57
CA PRO A 267 0.25 -14.46 -13.03
C PRO A 267 -0.94 -13.63 -13.56
N SER A 268 -1.26 -12.50 -12.89
CA SER A 268 -2.33 -11.59 -13.33
C SER A 268 -1.99 -10.89 -14.65
N ILE A 269 -0.74 -10.44 -14.80
CA ILE A 269 -0.25 -9.81 -16.03
C ILE A 269 -0.37 -10.77 -17.21
N LYS A 270 0.10 -12.00 -17.04
CA LYS A 270 0.01 -13.04 -18.06
C LYS A 270 -1.43 -13.36 -18.46
N ALA A 271 -2.32 -13.47 -17.48
CA ALA A 271 -3.73 -13.77 -17.73
C ALA A 271 -4.47 -12.60 -18.38
N ALA A 272 -4.01 -11.36 -18.16
CA ALA A 272 -4.65 -10.14 -18.65
C ALA A 272 -4.56 -9.95 -20.16
N ARG A 273 -3.53 -10.48 -20.84
CA ARG A 273 -3.30 -10.35 -22.30
C ARG A 273 -3.46 -8.90 -22.77
N LEU A 274 -2.72 -7.98 -22.13
CA LEU A 274 -2.91 -6.53 -22.31
C LEU A 274 -2.77 -6.08 -23.76
N GLU A 275 -1.87 -6.70 -24.50
CA GLU A 275 -1.57 -6.40 -25.91
C GLU A 275 -2.71 -6.74 -26.88
N GLN A 276 -3.67 -7.57 -26.47
CA GLN A 276 -4.79 -8.02 -27.32
C GLN A 276 -6.06 -7.20 -27.11
N ARG A 277 -6.00 -6.14 -26.27
CA ARG A 277 -7.17 -5.38 -25.83
C ARG A 277 -7.26 -4.03 -26.53
N LEU A 278 -8.49 -3.54 -26.69
CA LEU A 278 -8.74 -2.15 -27.08
C LEU A 278 -8.33 -1.21 -25.98
N LEU A 279 -7.24 -0.46 -26.18
CA LEU A 279 -6.76 0.53 -25.23
C LEU A 279 -7.63 1.79 -25.27
N ILE A 280 -8.20 2.16 -24.13
CA ILE A 280 -8.93 3.42 -23.92
C ILE A 280 -8.12 4.29 -22.95
N PRO A 281 -7.29 5.20 -23.46
CA PRO A 281 -6.50 6.09 -22.61
C PRO A 281 -7.37 7.21 -22.03
N LEU A 282 -7.16 7.50 -20.75
CA LEU A 282 -7.75 8.62 -20.03
C LEU A 282 -6.66 9.42 -19.32
N ASP A 283 -6.91 10.71 -19.12
CA ASP A 283 -6.04 11.56 -18.34
C ASP A 283 -6.34 11.44 -16.84
N ASN A 284 -5.31 11.62 -16.02
CA ASN A 284 -5.48 11.82 -14.59
C ASN A 284 -5.06 13.25 -14.21
N PRO A 285 -5.99 14.20 -14.14
CA PRO A 285 -5.68 15.60 -13.83
C PRO A 285 -5.24 15.81 -12.38
N TYR A 286 -5.45 14.83 -11.51
CA TYR A 286 -5.14 14.91 -10.09
C TYR A 286 -3.67 14.64 -9.76
N LEU A 287 -2.82 14.40 -10.77
CA LEU A 287 -1.38 14.20 -10.59
C LEU A 287 -0.55 15.50 -10.64
N LYS A 288 -1.22 16.64 -10.88
CA LYS A 288 -0.53 17.94 -10.87
C LYS A 288 0.11 18.18 -9.50
N GLY A 289 1.43 18.40 -9.48
CA GLY A 289 2.19 18.68 -8.26
C GLY A 289 2.70 17.42 -7.51
N ILE A 290 2.72 16.24 -8.13
CA ILE A 290 3.17 15.00 -7.49
C ILE A 290 4.62 15.03 -6.97
N GLY A 291 5.49 15.89 -7.49
CA GLY A 291 6.81 16.16 -6.91
C GLY A 291 7.89 15.08 -7.12
N PHE A 292 7.61 14.00 -7.86
CA PHE A 292 8.61 12.99 -8.22
C PHE A 292 8.27 12.34 -9.56
N ASP A 293 9.30 11.85 -10.25
CA ASP A 293 9.14 11.13 -11.51
C ASP A 293 8.72 9.68 -11.27
N TYR A 294 7.41 9.48 -11.19
CA TYR A 294 6.82 8.15 -10.99
C TYR A 294 6.91 7.27 -12.23
N ARG A 295 6.95 7.87 -13.46
CA ARG A 295 6.92 7.15 -14.73
C ARG A 295 8.15 6.30 -14.94
N ARG A 296 9.29 6.73 -14.47
CA ARG A 296 10.55 5.97 -14.56
C ARG A 296 10.54 4.60 -13.91
N TYR A 297 9.52 4.32 -13.07
CA TYR A 297 9.34 3.04 -12.39
C TYR A 297 8.23 2.19 -13.02
N PHE A 298 7.45 2.75 -13.96
CA PHE A 298 6.26 2.11 -14.46
C PHE A 298 6.57 0.89 -15.32
N TYR A 299 5.74 -0.12 -15.17
CA TYR A 299 5.70 -1.29 -16.02
C TYR A 299 5.23 -0.92 -17.44
N ASN A 300 5.93 -1.42 -18.43
CA ASN A 300 5.58 -1.29 -19.85
C ASN A 300 5.15 -2.65 -20.39
N PRO A 301 3.85 -2.87 -20.69
CA PRO A 301 3.36 -4.15 -21.22
C PRO A 301 3.97 -4.54 -22.56
N ALA A 302 4.29 -3.58 -23.43
CA ALA A 302 4.83 -3.86 -24.75
C ALA A 302 6.23 -4.49 -24.72
N THR A 303 7.00 -4.25 -23.65
CA THR A 303 8.36 -4.77 -23.49
C THR A 303 8.49 -5.75 -22.33
N ASP A 304 7.43 -5.96 -21.54
CA ASP A 304 7.42 -6.69 -20.27
C ASP A 304 8.53 -6.21 -19.30
N ARG A 305 8.84 -4.93 -19.30
CA ARG A 305 9.86 -4.34 -18.43
C ARG A 305 9.25 -3.40 -17.41
N VAL A 306 9.90 -3.33 -16.27
CA VAL A 306 9.62 -2.34 -15.23
C VAL A 306 10.70 -1.27 -15.28
N GLY A 307 10.27 -0.01 -15.36
CA GLY A 307 11.16 1.13 -15.49
C GLY A 307 11.78 1.27 -16.87
N ASP A 308 12.26 2.45 -17.18
CA ASP A 308 13.18 2.65 -18.29
C ASP A 308 14.48 1.90 -17.99
N ALA A 309 15.06 1.27 -19.01
CA ALA A 309 16.25 0.45 -18.90
C ALA A 309 17.24 1.12 -17.92
N ARG A 310 17.53 0.43 -16.82
CA ARG A 310 18.35 0.95 -15.71
C ARG A 310 19.57 1.67 -16.28
N SER A 311 19.52 2.98 -16.33
CA SER A 311 20.72 3.77 -16.48
C SER A 311 21.54 3.47 -15.22
N HIS A 312 22.58 2.67 -15.39
CA HIS A 312 23.63 2.51 -14.39
C HIS A 312 24.27 3.88 -14.19
N HIS A 313 23.64 4.71 -13.37
CA HIS A 313 24.33 5.86 -12.80
C HIS A 313 25.21 5.31 -11.70
N THR A 314 26.44 4.99 -12.05
CA THR A 314 27.57 5.05 -11.14
C THR A 314 27.59 6.47 -10.60
N PRO A 315 27.49 6.71 -9.30
CA PRO A 315 27.64 8.06 -8.75
C PRO A 315 29.08 8.53 -9.00
N PRO A 316 29.26 9.84 -9.23
CA PRO A 316 30.60 10.45 -9.34
C PRO A 316 31.37 10.34 -8.03
#